data_1e75c8c39e1990f18f1c4bc9c1b12657
#
_entry.id   1e75c8c39e1990f18f1c4bc9c1b12657
#
_cell.length_a   1.000
_cell.length_b   1.000
_cell.length_c   1.000
_cell.angle_alpha   90.00
_cell.angle_beta   90.00
_cell.angle_gamma   90.00
#
_symmetry.space_group_name_H-M   'P 1'
#
loop_
_entity.id
_entity.type
_entity.pdbx_description
1 polymer ?
#
loop_
_entity_poly.entity_id
_entity_poly.type
_entity_poly.pdbx_seq_one_letter_code
_entity_poly.pdbx_strand_id
1 'polypeptide(L)'
;MKTLILHIGPEKTGSTTLQEYIFPNLKDVDYPEDFWKNINNLHYELASTEDFVKLLKPYIGNSQKSSMVFSREDLWKFRTQRLRESTLDKMGCLVATVKVIVVIRRQGDILPSIYAQNASGIRKAGFEDYVEYIFNSNKLPANITYESIVNSFINAFGNDAVHVTPMEALFDPANKDARHRLALFMGVKPKALEAAFN
;
A
#
# COMPACT_ATOMS: atom_id res chain seq x y z
N MET A 1 23.22 2.09 4.91
CA MET A 1 22.18 1.04 4.71
C MET A 1 20.87 1.72 4.39
N LYS A 2 20.12 1.25 3.39
CA LYS A 2 18.88 1.92 2.94
C LYS A 2 17.64 1.31 3.57
N THR A 3 16.64 2.14 3.82
CA THR A 3 15.31 1.73 4.27
C THR A 3 14.35 1.77 3.07
N LEU A 4 13.67 0.66 2.82
CA LEU A 4 12.58 0.57 1.88
C LEU A 4 11.26 0.76 2.63
N ILE A 5 10.49 1.74 2.24
CA ILE A 5 9.16 2.00 2.79
C ILE A 5 8.14 1.56 1.73
N LEU A 6 7.43 0.49 2.01
CA LEU A 6 6.35 -0.01 1.17
C LEU A 6 5.03 0.60 1.63
N HIS A 7 4.38 1.38 0.78
CA HIS A 7 2.99 1.78 0.98
C HIS A 7 2.09 0.80 0.22
N ILE A 8 1.20 0.17 0.94
CA ILE A 8 0.23 -0.78 0.44
C ILE A 8 -1.16 -0.46 1.00
N GLY A 9 -2.18 -0.95 0.36
CA GLY A 9 -3.56 -0.82 0.84
C GLY A 9 -4.54 -1.31 -0.22
N PRO A 10 -5.76 -1.62 0.17
CA PRO A 10 -6.80 -1.91 -0.78
C PRO A 10 -7.13 -0.67 -1.62
N GLU A 11 -7.79 -0.88 -2.74
CA GLU A 11 -8.34 0.22 -3.53
C GLU A 11 -9.26 1.10 -2.67
N LYS A 12 -9.36 2.38 -3.02
CA LYS A 12 -10.23 3.36 -2.32
C LYS A 12 -9.80 3.73 -0.89
N THR A 13 -8.51 3.62 -0.60
CA THR A 13 -7.90 4.04 0.68
C THR A 13 -7.05 5.31 0.56
N GLY A 14 -7.27 6.12 -0.48
CA GLY A 14 -6.55 7.38 -0.66
C GLY A 14 -5.14 7.23 -1.24
N SER A 15 -4.81 6.09 -1.82
CA SER A 15 -3.49 5.82 -2.39
C SER A 15 -3.10 6.83 -3.47
N THR A 16 -4.02 7.26 -4.33
CA THR A 16 -3.77 8.29 -5.34
C THR A 16 -3.30 9.59 -4.71
N THR A 17 -3.95 10.04 -3.63
CA THR A 17 -3.53 11.26 -2.92
C THR A 17 -2.12 11.13 -2.35
N LEU A 18 -1.79 9.98 -1.76
CA LEU A 18 -0.46 9.72 -1.23
C LEU A 18 0.59 9.68 -2.34
N GLN A 19 0.28 9.06 -3.47
CA GLN A 19 1.16 8.87 -4.63
C GLN A 19 1.42 10.16 -5.41
N GLU A 20 0.40 10.98 -5.61
CA GLU A 20 0.48 12.16 -6.47
C GLU A 20 0.84 13.44 -5.69
N TYR A 21 0.45 13.51 -4.41
CA TYR A 21 0.57 14.77 -3.67
C TYR A 21 1.44 14.67 -2.42
N ILE A 22 1.48 13.54 -1.72
CA ILE A 22 2.18 13.45 -0.44
C ILE A 22 3.62 12.98 -0.63
N PHE A 23 3.82 11.78 -1.18
CA PHE A 23 5.16 11.19 -1.28
C PHE A 23 6.11 11.98 -2.17
N PRO A 24 5.69 12.55 -3.33
CA PRO A 24 6.57 13.39 -4.15
C PRO A 24 7.07 14.65 -3.45
N ASN A 25 6.30 15.17 -2.50
CA ASN A 25 6.64 16.39 -1.75
C ASN A 25 7.52 16.14 -0.52
N LEU A 26 7.83 14.89 -0.17
CA LEU A 26 8.69 14.55 0.96
C LEU A 26 10.18 14.63 0.56
N LYS A 27 10.86 15.72 0.99
CA LYS A 27 12.27 15.95 0.65
C LYS A 27 13.25 14.96 1.28
N ASP A 28 12.86 14.30 2.38
CA ASP A 28 13.73 13.42 3.16
C ASP A 28 13.75 11.97 2.64
N VAL A 29 12.87 11.63 1.71
CA VAL A 29 12.78 10.30 1.10
C VAL A 29 12.81 10.39 -0.42
N ASP A 30 13.27 9.34 -1.10
CA ASP A 30 13.11 9.22 -2.55
C ASP A 30 11.76 8.57 -2.86
N TYR A 31 11.06 9.12 -3.84
CA TYR A 31 9.85 8.55 -4.39
C TYR A 31 9.98 8.50 -5.92
N PRO A 32 10.32 7.35 -6.51
CA PRO A 32 10.51 7.22 -7.94
C PRO A 32 9.15 7.13 -8.66
N GLU A 33 8.64 8.27 -9.12
CA GLU A 33 7.34 8.37 -9.81
C GLU A 33 7.28 7.54 -11.10
N ASP A 34 8.39 7.42 -11.81
CA ASP A 34 8.51 6.64 -13.05
C ASP A 34 8.47 5.11 -12.80
N PHE A 35 8.71 4.68 -11.57
CA PHE A 35 8.61 3.28 -11.19
C PHE A 35 7.25 2.67 -11.56
N TRP A 36 6.17 3.44 -11.39
CA TRP A 36 4.82 3.01 -11.75
C TRP A 36 4.62 2.78 -13.25
N LYS A 37 5.17 3.67 -14.08
CA LYS A 37 5.09 3.55 -15.54
C LYS A 37 5.81 2.30 -16.01
N ASN A 38 6.93 1.98 -15.39
CA ASN A 38 7.74 0.81 -15.74
C ASN A 38 7.13 -0.50 -15.23
N ILE A 39 6.46 -0.47 -14.07
CA ILE A 39 5.76 -1.63 -13.53
C ILE A 39 4.47 -1.93 -14.30
N ASN A 40 3.70 -0.94 -14.71
CA ASN A 40 2.47 -1.17 -15.49
C ASN A 40 2.73 -1.90 -16.82
N ASN A 41 3.96 -1.91 -17.31
CA ASN A 41 4.37 -2.71 -18.47
C ASN A 41 4.71 -4.17 -18.11
N LEU A 42 4.86 -4.50 -16.83
CA LEU A 42 4.96 -5.88 -16.38
C LEU A 42 3.54 -6.42 -16.21
N HIS A 43 3.15 -7.37 -17.07
CA HIS A 43 1.90 -8.11 -16.87
C HIS A 43 1.95 -8.85 -15.53
N TYR A 44 1.31 -8.28 -14.52
CA TYR A 44 1.35 -8.73 -13.12
C TYR A 44 0.99 -10.19 -12.88
N GLU A 45 0.22 -10.75 -13.78
CA GLU A 45 -0.21 -12.15 -13.70
C GLU A 45 0.92 -13.14 -14.03
N LEU A 46 2.00 -12.64 -14.66
CA LEU A 46 3.10 -13.44 -15.18
C LEU A 46 4.47 -13.03 -14.61
N ALA A 47 4.57 -11.87 -13.95
CA ALA A 47 5.83 -11.41 -13.40
C ALA A 47 6.26 -12.29 -12.22
N SER A 48 7.41 -12.90 -12.34
CA SER A 48 8.04 -13.63 -11.25
C SER A 48 8.53 -12.66 -10.17
N THR A 49 8.76 -13.20 -8.97
CA THR A 49 9.40 -12.44 -7.90
C THR A 49 10.77 -11.89 -8.32
N GLU A 50 11.50 -12.65 -9.15
CA GLU A 50 12.78 -12.26 -9.74
C GLU A 50 12.65 -11.00 -10.59
N ASP A 51 11.62 -10.89 -11.41
CA ASP A 51 11.38 -9.73 -12.28
C ASP A 51 11.10 -8.48 -11.44
N PHE A 52 10.32 -8.62 -10.37
CA PHE A 52 10.04 -7.51 -9.44
C PHE A 52 11.31 -7.04 -8.72
N VAL A 53 12.12 -7.95 -8.19
CA VAL A 53 13.40 -7.65 -7.54
C VAL A 53 14.38 -7.01 -8.53
N LYS A 54 14.46 -7.53 -9.76
CA LYS A 54 15.31 -6.99 -10.83
C LYS A 54 14.91 -5.56 -11.18
N LEU A 55 13.61 -5.26 -11.17
CA LEU A 55 13.11 -3.91 -11.42
C LEU A 55 13.42 -2.95 -10.27
N LEU A 56 13.32 -3.39 -9.00
CA LEU A 56 13.59 -2.55 -7.82
C LEU A 56 15.07 -2.19 -7.66
N LYS A 57 15.96 -3.11 -7.99
CA LYS A 57 17.39 -2.99 -7.70
C LYS A 57 18.04 -1.72 -8.25
N PRO A 58 17.80 -1.25 -9.49
CA PRO A 58 18.35 0.01 -10.00
C PRO A 58 17.89 1.23 -9.20
N TYR A 59 16.62 1.30 -8.83
CA TYR A 59 16.08 2.42 -8.04
C TYR A 59 16.75 2.50 -6.66
N ILE A 60 16.84 1.36 -5.97
CA ILE A 60 17.52 1.27 -4.68
C ILE A 60 18.99 1.66 -4.82
N GLY A 61 19.68 1.18 -5.88
CA GLY A 61 21.09 1.48 -6.14
C GLY A 61 21.37 2.94 -6.40
N ASN A 62 20.51 3.62 -7.18
CA ASN A 62 20.70 4.99 -7.62
C ASN A 62 20.21 6.05 -6.62
N SER A 63 19.40 5.69 -5.65
CA SER A 63 18.87 6.62 -4.64
C SER A 63 20.01 7.28 -3.86
N GLN A 64 19.92 8.59 -3.67
CA GLN A 64 20.86 9.37 -2.84
C GLN A 64 20.36 9.54 -1.40
N LYS A 65 19.10 9.14 -1.12
CA LYS A 65 18.51 9.23 0.21
C LYS A 65 18.70 7.92 0.99
N SER A 66 18.60 8.03 2.30
CA SER A 66 18.64 6.87 3.20
C SER A 66 17.36 6.05 3.16
N SER A 67 16.26 6.65 2.72
CA SER A 67 14.95 6.02 2.64
C SER A 67 14.30 6.23 1.28
N MET A 68 13.56 5.23 0.83
CA MET A 68 12.82 5.26 -0.43
C MET A 68 11.41 4.72 -0.22
N VAL A 69 10.41 5.39 -0.79
CA VAL A 69 9.01 4.96 -0.75
C VAL A 69 8.65 4.30 -2.07
N PHE A 70 8.11 3.09 -1.97
CA PHE A 70 7.38 2.44 -3.05
C PHE A 70 5.93 2.30 -2.62
N SER A 71 5.04 2.88 -3.40
CA SER A 71 3.61 2.81 -3.13
C SER A 71 2.95 1.90 -4.15
N ARG A 72 2.24 0.86 -3.69
CA ARG A 72 1.63 -0.10 -4.59
C ARG A 72 0.44 -0.84 -4.00
N GLU A 73 -0.74 -0.59 -4.55
CA GLU A 73 -1.98 -1.28 -4.17
C GLU A 73 -1.97 -2.77 -4.54
N ASP A 74 -1.30 -3.14 -5.66
CA ASP A 74 -1.33 -4.54 -6.12
C ASP A 74 -0.58 -5.51 -5.21
N LEU A 75 0.35 -5.03 -4.38
CA LEU A 75 0.94 -5.87 -3.32
C LEU A 75 -0.11 -6.38 -2.33
N TRP A 76 -1.23 -5.67 -2.23
CA TRP A 76 -2.41 -6.12 -1.49
C TRP A 76 -3.13 -7.27 -2.18
N LYS A 77 -3.15 -7.28 -3.52
CA LYS A 77 -3.91 -8.22 -4.36
C LYS A 77 -3.18 -9.51 -4.70
N PHE A 78 -1.98 -9.78 -4.20
CA PHE A 78 -1.30 -11.03 -4.51
C PHE A 78 -2.24 -12.21 -4.29
N ARG A 79 -2.57 -12.89 -5.39
CA ARG A 79 -3.61 -13.92 -5.45
C ARG A 79 -3.33 -15.13 -4.56
N THR A 80 -2.06 -15.37 -4.26
CA THR A 80 -1.67 -16.46 -3.37
C THR A 80 -0.77 -15.97 -2.26
N GLN A 81 -1.00 -16.47 -1.04
CA GLN A 81 -0.15 -16.21 0.11
C GLN A 81 1.32 -16.56 -0.19
N ARG A 82 1.57 -17.69 -0.84
CA ARG A 82 2.91 -18.16 -1.19
C ARG A 82 3.66 -17.18 -2.11
N LEU A 83 2.99 -16.60 -3.11
CA LEU A 83 3.63 -15.62 -4.00
C LEU A 83 3.99 -14.35 -3.24
N ARG A 84 3.12 -13.91 -2.34
CA ARG A 84 3.36 -12.76 -1.46
C ARG A 84 4.57 -13.00 -0.57
N GLU A 85 4.59 -14.10 0.17
CA GLU A 85 5.69 -14.45 1.07
C GLU A 85 7.03 -14.52 0.32
N SER A 86 7.09 -15.23 -0.80
CA SER A 86 8.31 -15.28 -1.63
C SER A 86 8.79 -13.91 -2.11
N THR A 87 7.87 -13.00 -2.46
CA THR A 87 8.23 -11.64 -2.87
C THR A 87 8.77 -10.83 -1.70
N LEU A 88 8.13 -10.93 -0.54
CA LEU A 88 8.55 -10.22 0.67
C LEU A 88 9.92 -10.66 1.16
N ASP A 89 10.20 -11.96 1.15
CA ASP A 89 11.53 -12.51 1.51
C ASP A 89 12.63 -11.91 0.64
N LYS A 90 12.42 -11.88 -0.68
CA LYS A 90 13.40 -11.34 -1.61
C LYS A 90 13.56 -9.83 -1.50
N MET A 91 12.50 -9.10 -1.18
CA MET A 91 12.59 -7.66 -0.90
C MET A 91 13.44 -7.39 0.34
N GLY A 92 13.29 -8.19 1.39
CA GLY A 92 14.13 -8.11 2.59
C GLY A 92 15.63 -8.29 2.33
N CYS A 93 16.00 -9.04 1.29
CA CYS A 93 17.40 -9.23 0.91
C CYS A 93 18.01 -8.02 0.18
N LEU A 94 17.21 -7.07 -0.33
CA LEU A 94 17.71 -5.93 -1.12
C LEU A 94 18.16 -4.74 -0.29
N VAL A 95 17.66 -4.61 0.92
CA VAL A 95 17.84 -3.45 1.79
C VAL A 95 18.07 -3.87 3.23
N ALA A 96 18.60 -2.94 4.03
CA ALA A 96 18.86 -3.23 5.46
C ALA A 96 17.57 -3.27 6.30
N THR A 97 16.57 -2.50 5.90
CA THR A 97 15.33 -2.36 6.64
C THR A 97 14.16 -2.21 5.67
N VAL A 98 13.11 -2.97 5.89
CA VAL A 98 11.81 -2.80 5.23
C VAL A 98 10.83 -2.24 6.26
N LYS A 99 10.08 -1.22 5.88
CA LYS A 99 8.93 -0.69 6.62
C LYS A 99 7.70 -0.75 5.74
N VAL A 100 6.57 -1.10 6.30
CA VAL A 100 5.33 -1.27 5.55
C VAL A 100 4.26 -0.33 6.12
N ILE A 101 3.74 0.54 5.28
CA ILE A 101 2.59 1.39 5.60
C ILE A 101 1.35 0.74 4.98
N VAL A 102 0.38 0.43 5.81
CA VAL A 102 -0.91 -0.12 5.38
C VAL A 102 -1.99 0.90 5.67
N VAL A 103 -2.56 1.47 4.61
CA VAL A 103 -3.73 2.34 4.77
C VAL A 103 -4.98 1.50 4.58
N ILE A 104 -5.82 1.49 5.61
CA ILE A 104 -7.11 0.78 5.60
C ILE A 104 -8.26 1.79 5.60
N ARG A 105 -9.47 1.35 5.24
CA ARG A 105 -10.68 2.15 5.25
C ARG A 105 -11.78 1.43 6.01
N ARG A 106 -12.72 2.15 6.62
CA ARG A 106 -13.88 1.52 7.25
C ARG A 106 -14.61 0.64 6.25
N GLN A 107 -14.93 -0.57 6.66
CA GLN A 107 -15.55 -1.58 5.78
C GLN A 107 -16.91 -1.11 5.22
N GLY A 108 -17.69 -0.39 6.02
CA GLY A 108 -18.96 0.19 5.59
C GLY A 108 -18.81 1.25 4.49
N ASP A 109 -17.66 1.93 4.40
CA ASP A 109 -17.41 2.98 3.41
C ASP A 109 -16.73 2.43 2.15
N ILE A 110 -15.96 1.34 2.28
CA ILE A 110 -15.26 0.75 1.14
C ILE A 110 -16.21 -0.04 0.23
N LEU A 111 -17.21 -0.73 0.79
CA LEU A 111 -18.17 -1.54 0.03
C LEU A 111 -18.97 -0.74 -1.00
N PRO A 112 -19.62 0.39 -0.63
CA PRO A 112 -20.29 1.24 -1.61
C PRO A 112 -19.34 1.79 -2.67
N SER A 113 -18.10 2.13 -2.28
CA SER A 113 -17.09 2.67 -3.19
C SER A 113 -16.64 1.64 -4.23
N ILE A 114 -16.45 0.39 -3.82
CA ILE A 114 -16.13 -0.72 -4.74
C ILE A 114 -17.31 -1.04 -5.64
N TYR A 115 -18.52 -1.06 -5.09
CA TYR A 115 -19.74 -1.27 -5.86
C TYR A 115 -19.90 -0.21 -6.95
N ALA A 116 -19.77 1.07 -6.62
CA ALA A 116 -19.87 2.16 -7.57
C ALA A 116 -18.82 2.07 -8.69
N GLN A 117 -17.59 1.68 -8.37
CA GLN A 117 -16.54 1.48 -9.36
C GLN A 117 -16.84 0.31 -10.30
N ASN A 118 -17.39 -0.75 -9.75
CA ASN A 118 -17.76 -1.93 -10.48
C ASN A 118 -19.15 -1.82 -11.12
N ALA A 119 -19.97 -0.84 -10.83
CA ALA A 119 -21.35 -0.74 -11.27
C ALA A 119 -21.53 -0.71 -12.80
N SER A 120 -20.57 -0.26 -13.58
CA SER A 120 -20.64 -0.29 -15.05
C SER A 120 -20.48 -1.68 -15.68
N GLY A 121 -19.86 -2.62 -15.01
CA GLY A 121 -19.49 -3.94 -15.55
C GLY A 121 -20.33 -5.14 -15.01
N ILE A 122 -20.92 -5.16 -13.75
CA ILE A 122 -21.50 -6.40 -13.16
C ILE A 122 -23.05 -6.36 -13.11
N ARG A 123 -23.79 -5.30 -13.55
CA ARG A 123 -24.76 -4.87 -12.75
C ARG A 123 -26.10 -4.46 -13.13
N LYS A 124 -26.90 -5.46 -13.16
CA LYS A 124 -28.35 -5.33 -13.00
C LYS A 124 -28.81 -5.54 -11.54
N ALA A 125 -27.90 -5.93 -10.66
CA ALA A 125 -28.18 -6.18 -9.24
C ALA A 125 -28.04 -4.88 -8.42
N GLY A 126 -28.93 -4.66 -7.46
CA GLY A 126 -28.84 -3.57 -6.51
C GLY A 126 -27.65 -3.68 -5.56
N PHE A 127 -27.36 -2.62 -4.80
CA PHE A 127 -26.28 -2.64 -3.82
C PHE A 127 -26.52 -3.69 -2.72
N GLU A 128 -27.76 -3.89 -2.31
CA GLU A 128 -28.13 -4.89 -1.32
C GLU A 128 -27.84 -6.31 -1.80
N ASP A 129 -28.22 -6.64 -3.04
CA ASP A 129 -27.92 -7.94 -3.65
C ASP A 129 -26.41 -8.17 -3.78
N TYR A 130 -25.63 -7.10 -4.07
CA TYR A 130 -24.18 -7.17 -4.13
C TYR A 130 -23.56 -7.48 -2.77
N VAL A 131 -24.03 -6.82 -1.72
CA VAL A 131 -23.58 -7.06 -0.34
C VAL A 131 -23.92 -8.48 0.09
N GLU A 132 -25.16 -8.93 -0.15
CA GLU A 132 -25.59 -10.29 0.16
C GLU A 132 -24.76 -11.34 -0.59
N TYR A 133 -24.48 -11.11 -1.87
CA TYR A 133 -23.62 -12.00 -2.66
C TYR A 133 -22.19 -12.09 -2.07
N ILE A 134 -21.59 -10.97 -1.65
CA ILE A 134 -20.25 -10.95 -1.05
C ILE A 134 -20.21 -11.76 0.24
N PHE A 135 -21.19 -11.57 1.13
CA PHE A 135 -21.21 -12.26 2.42
C PHE A 135 -21.58 -13.74 2.29
N ASN A 136 -22.48 -14.10 1.38
CA ASN A 136 -22.92 -15.48 1.18
C ASN A 136 -21.94 -16.32 0.37
N SER A 137 -21.06 -15.70 -0.43
CA SER A 137 -20.12 -16.44 -1.27
C SER A 137 -18.95 -17.07 -0.50
N ASN A 138 -18.82 -16.86 0.80
CA ASN A 138 -17.65 -17.20 1.62
C ASN A 138 -16.31 -16.70 1.04
N LYS A 139 -16.36 -15.77 0.09
CA LYS A 139 -15.22 -15.16 -0.58
C LYS A 139 -15.21 -13.67 -0.30
N LEU A 140 -15.10 -13.30 0.98
CA LEU A 140 -14.89 -11.90 1.31
C LEU A 140 -13.70 -11.37 0.50
N PRO A 141 -13.90 -10.30 -0.29
CA PRO A 141 -12.80 -9.73 -1.08
C PRO A 141 -11.63 -9.38 -0.17
N ALA A 142 -10.42 -9.61 -0.63
CA ALA A 142 -9.20 -9.24 0.10
C ALA A 142 -9.20 -7.77 0.55
N ASN A 143 -9.96 -6.92 -0.14
CA ASN A 143 -10.12 -5.50 0.18
C ASN A 143 -10.88 -5.24 1.49
N ILE A 144 -11.51 -6.25 2.08
CA ILE A 144 -12.33 -6.15 3.29
C ILE A 144 -11.70 -6.91 4.45
N THR A 145 -10.90 -7.94 4.16
CA THR A 145 -10.23 -8.77 5.15
C THR A 145 -8.78 -8.32 5.35
N TYR A 146 -8.58 -7.36 6.24
CA TYR A 146 -7.26 -6.76 6.45
C TYR A 146 -6.28 -7.66 7.19
N GLU A 147 -6.78 -8.45 8.14
CA GLU A 147 -5.96 -9.19 9.10
C GLU A 147 -4.97 -10.16 8.43
N SER A 148 -5.44 -11.01 7.52
CA SER A 148 -4.58 -12.01 6.89
C SER A 148 -3.44 -11.40 6.08
N ILE A 149 -3.70 -10.23 5.49
CA ILE A 149 -2.71 -9.52 4.66
C ILE A 149 -1.73 -8.78 5.55
N VAL A 150 -2.21 -8.05 6.55
CA VAL A 150 -1.36 -7.37 7.54
C VAL A 150 -0.44 -8.38 8.23
N ASN A 151 -0.98 -9.52 8.66
CA ASN A 151 -0.20 -10.58 9.28
C ASN A 151 0.88 -11.17 8.36
N SER A 152 0.65 -11.24 7.05
CA SER A 152 1.71 -11.67 6.10
C SER A 152 2.92 -10.73 6.13
N PHE A 153 2.71 -9.41 6.25
CA PHE A 153 3.79 -8.44 6.35
C PHE A 153 4.45 -8.46 7.74
N ILE A 154 3.67 -8.63 8.79
CA ILE A 154 4.21 -8.79 10.16
C ILE A 154 5.09 -10.04 10.24
N ASN A 155 4.67 -11.14 9.67
CA ASN A 155 5.44 -12.39 9.65
C ASN A 155 6.74 -12.26 8.84
N ALA A 156 6.72 -11.48 7.75
CA ALA A 156 7.91 -11.29 6.91
C ALA A 156 8.92 -10.31 7.50
N PHE A 157 8.47 -9.22 8.14
CA PHE A 157 9.34 -8.10 8.53
C PHE A 157 9.32 -7.75 10.01
N GLY A 158 8.47 -8.38 10.79
CA GLY A 158 8.26 -8.08 12.21
C GLY A 158 7.18 -7.04 12.47
N ASN A 159 6.63 -7.05 13.67
CA ASN A 159 5.53 -6.16 14.07
C ASN A 159 5.93 -4.68 13.99
N ASP A 160 7.14 -4.34 14.42
CA ASP A 160 7.63 -2.95 14.45
C ASP A 160 7.91 -2.40 13.03
N ALA A 161 7.93 -3.27 12.03
CA ALA A 161 8.09 -2.90 10.62
C ALA A 161 6.76 -2.58 9.91
N VAL A 162 5.61 -2.75 10.57
CA VAL A 162 4.29 -2.56 9.94
C VAL A 162 3.50 -1.50 10.68
N HIS A 163 3.11 -0.45 9.96
CA HIS A 163 2.27 0.63 10.46
C HIS A 163 0.92 0.61 9.75
N VAL A 164 -0.14 0.30 10.50
CA VAL A 164 -1.52 0.33 10.00
C VAL A 164 -2.18 1.63 10.40
N THR A 165 -2.75 2.34 9.45
CA THR A 165 -3.45 3.60 9.71
C THR A 165 -4.79 3.66 8.96
N PRO A 166 -5.89 4.04 9.64
CA PRO A 166 -7.15 4.31 8.96
C PRO A 166 -7.04 5.54 8.06
N MET A 167 -7.57 5.43 6.84
CA MET A 167 -7.63 6.53 5.89
C MET A 167 -8.33 7.76 6.49
N GLU A 168 -9.43 7.54 7.20
CA GLU A 168 -10.21 8.57 7.83
C GLU A 168 -9.41 9.35 8.89
N ALA A 169 -8.53 8.66 9.63
CA ALA A 169 -7.65 9.31 10.60
C ALA A 169 -6.50 10.07 9.93
N LEU A 170 -5.97 9.50 8.84
CA LEU A 170 -4.83 10.09 8.14
C LEU A 170 -5.20 11.38 7.40
N PHE A 171 -6.39 11.40 6.76
CA PHE A 171 -6.85 12.54 5.96
C PHE A 171 -7.74 13.53 6.73
N ASP A 172 -8.05 13.28 8.00
CA ASP A 172 -8.73 14.25 8.86
C ASP A 172 -7.79 15.41 9.21
N PRO A 173 -8.07 16.66 8.79
CA PRO A 173 -7.22 17.82 9.12
C PRO A 173 -7.05 18.06 10.61
N ALA A 174 -8.03 17.65 11.43
CA ALA A 174 -7.98 17.78 12.88
C ALA A 174 -7.10 16.72 13.55
N ASN A 175 -6.86 15.58 12.89
CA ASN A 175 -6.11 14.45 13.45
C ASN A 175 -4.61 14.50 13.09
N LYS A 176 -3.91 15.50 13.67
CA LYS A 176 -2.46 15.62 13.47
C LYS A 176 -1.66 14.46 14.07
N ASP A 177 -2.22 13.75 15.03
CA ASP A 177 -1.55 12.65 15.71
C ASP A 177 -1.33 11.44 14.78
N ALA A 178 -2.29 11.11 13.91
CA ALA A 178 -2.14 10.04 12.93
C ALA A 178 -0.98 10.34 11.94
N ARG A 179 -0.89 11.58 11.45
CA ARG A 179 0.20 12.02 10.58
C ARG A 179 1.54 12.08 11.30
N HIS A 180 1.54 12.50 12.56
CA HIS A 180 2.74 12.52 13.39
C HIS A 180 3.31 11.10 13.58
N ARG A 181 2.48 10.12 13.95
CA ARG A 181 2.90 8.72 14.07
C ARG A 181 3.42 8.16 12.76
N LEU A 182 2.74 8.44 11.65
CA LEU A 182 3.20 8.02 10.33
C LEU A 182 4.57 8.63 10.01
N ALA A 183 4.79 9.92 10.28
CA ALA A 183 6.08 10.59 10.06
C ALA A 183 7.21 9.93 10.86
N LEU A 184 6.99 9.68 12.15
CA LEU A 184 7.97 8.99 13.01
C LEU A 184 8.27 7.58 12.46
N PHE A 185 7.25 6.86 12.07
CA PHE A 185 7.42 5.53 11.48
C PHE A 185 8.25 5.58 10.18
N MET A 186 7.97 6.52 9.30
CA MET A 186 8.73 6.72 8.06
C MET A 186 10.17 7.22 8.31
N GLY A 187 10.45 7.81 9.46
CA GLY A 187 11.72 8.47 9.76
C GLY A 187 11.83 9.85 9.08
N VAL A 188 10.70 10.50 8.80
CA VAL A 188 10.64 11.87 8.27
C VAL A 188 10.23 12.86 9.35
N LYS A 189 10.55 14.15 9.13
CA LYS A 189 10.15 15.18 10.08
C LYS A 189 8.63 15.34 10.09
N PRO A 190 7.94 15.31 11.25
CA PRO A 190 6.49 15.47 11.32
C PRO A 190 5.98 16.74 10.61
N LYS A 191 6.70 17.86 10.76
CA LYS A 191 6.37 19.11 10.06
C LYS A 191 6.44 18.99 8.54
N ALA A 192 7.35 18.18 8.00
CA ALA A 192 7.48 17.98 6.57
C ALA A 192 6.30 17.14 6.02
N LEU A 193 5.91 16.10 6.75
CA LEU A 193 4.73 15.30 6.38
C LEU A 193 3.45 16.15 6.48
N GLU A 194 3.27 16.91 7.56
CA GLU A 194 2.11 17.79 7.74
C GLU A 194 2.00 18.83 6.62
N ALA A 195 3.12 19.43 6.21
CA ALA A 195 3.14 20.39 5.11
C ALA A 195 2.78 19.75 3.75
N ALA A 196 3.04 18.46 3.55
CA ALA A 196 2.65 17.75 2.34
C ALA A 196 1.15 17.45 2.29
N PHE A 197 0.45 17.44 3.43
CA PHE A 197 -1.01 17.26 3.52
C PHE A 197 -1.80 18.55 3.37
N ASN A 198 -1.16 19.73 3.44
CA ASN A 198 -1.78 21.06 3.32
C ASN A 198 -1.52 21.67 1.94
#